data_9e0c8377a388aba147b3ae630508bd94
#
_entry.id   9e0c8377a388aba147b3ae630508bd94
#
_cell.length_a   1.000
_cell.length_b   1.000
_cell.length_c   1.000
_cell.angle_alpha   90.00
_cell.angle_beta   90.00
_cell.angle_gamma   90.00
#
_symmetry.space_group_name_H-M   'P 1'
#
loop_
_entity.id
_entity.type
_entity.pdbx_description
1 polymer ?
#
loop_
_entity_poly.entity_id
_entity_poly.type
_entity_poly.pdbx_seq_one_letter_code
_entity_poly.pdbx_strand_id
1 'polypeptide(L)'
;MAVPRERPYVQFNFLVDLGDGKGTDGTQAGFQECSNIGMEVTVAEYRNGNEVENSVRKITGLNKSTDVTLKRGVIGSLNLYSWLNDIRSGKQDAYRTVTIHLQNEDHTAVVQTWKLLRARIIKHVSGPMNAKGTDVAMEELTLSYERLEME
;
A
#
# COMPACT_ATOMS: atom_id res chain seq x y z
N MET A 1 -12.85 12.31 -0.32
CA MET A 1 -12.82 13.10 0.95
C MET A 1 -13.16 12.20 2.13
N ALA A 2 -12.37 12.29 3.18
CA ALA A 2 -12.64 11.52 4.40
C ALA A 2 -13.95 11.96 5.05
N VAL A 3 -14.72 11.01 5.56
CA VAL A 3 -16.03 11.26 6.19
C VAL A 3 -15.93 10.85 7.67
N PRO A 4 -15.78 11.84 8.58
CA PRO A 4 -15.68 11.54 10.01
C PRO A 4 -17.00 11.09 10.61
N ARG A 5 -16.95 10.19 11.59
CA ARG A 5 -18.09 9.77 12.41
C ARG A 5 -17.58 9.30 13.77
N GLU A 6 -18.47 9.18 14.75
CA GLU A 6 -18.09 8.76 16.11
C GLU A 6 -17.68 7.28 16.19
N ARG A 7 -18.38 6.42 15.45
CA ARG A 7 -18.09 4.99 15.45
C ARG A 7 -17.05 4.65 14.38
N PRO A 8 -15.99 3.92 14.72
CA PRO A 8 -15.00 3.52 13.72
C PRO A 8 -15.60 2.71 12.57
N TYR A 9 -15.02 2.84 11.40
CA TYR A 9 -15.38 2.04 10.23
C TYR A 9 -14.78 0.64 10.34
N VAL A 10 -15.42 -0.32 9.66
CA VAL A 10 -14.93 -1.69 9.58
C VAL A 10 -13.86 -1.82 8.51
N GLN A 11 -12.98 -2.82 8.67
CA GLN A 11 -11.82 -2.99 7.78
C GLN A 11 -12.09 -3.88 6.57
N PHE A 12 -13.22 -4.57 6.51
CA PHE A 12 -13.42 -5.62 5.51
C PHE A 12 -13.93 -5.15 4.15
N ASN A 13 -14.30 -3.89 4.02
CA ASN A 13 -14.81 -3.33 2.75
C ASN A 13 -13.81 -2.32 2.19
N PHE A 14 -12.94 -2.77 1.31
CA PHE A 14 -11.97 -1.89 0.67
C PHE A 14 -11.85 -2.20 -0.82
N LEU A 15 -11.49 -1.17 -1.58
CA LEU A 15 -11.27 -1.24 -3.02
C LEU A 15 -9.84 -0.82 -3.33
N VAL A 16 -9.25 -1.46 -4.33
CA VAL A 16 -7.89 -1.13 -4.78
C VAL A 16 -7.92 -0.82 -6.27
N ASP A 17 -7.38 0.34 -6.63
CA ASP A 17 -7.15 0.74 -8.02
C ASP A 17 -5.65 0.75 -8.25
N LEU A 18 -5.17 -0.15 -9.10
CA LEU A 18 -3.74 -0.29 -9.39
C LEU A 18 -3.21 0.75 -10.39
N GLY A 19 -4.04 1.68 -10.83
CA GLY A 19 -3.61 2.72 -11.77
C GLY A 19 -3.37 2.22 -13.18
N ASP A 20 -3.97 1.09 -13.56
CA ASP A 20 -3.85 0.50 -14.89
C ASP A 20 -4.96 0.95 -15.85
N GLY A 21 -5.80 1.87 -15.41
CA GLY A 21 -6.94 2.36 -16.19
C GLY A 21 -8.20 1.50 -16.10
N LYS A 22 -8.15 0.39 -15.37
CA LYS A 22 -9.30 -0.52 -15.21
C LYS A 22 -10.16 -0.22 -13.99
N GLY A 23 -9.71 0.70 -13.14
CA GLY A 23 -10.43 1.11 -11.94
C GLY A 23 -10.45 0.04 -10.85
N THR A 24 -11.49 0.08 -10.02
CA THR A 24 -11.65 -0.82 -8.88
C THR A 24 -12.55 -2.03 -9.18
N ASP A 25 -13.17 -2.05 -10.34
CA ASP A 25 -14.09 -3.12 -10.73
C ASP A 25 -13.34 -4.28 -11.37
N GLY A 26 -13.93 -5.46 -11.24
CA GLY A 26 -13.40 -6.66 -11.84
C GLY A 26 -12.49 -7.48 -10.93
N THR A 27 -12.22 -8.70 -11.37
CA THR A 27 -11.46 -9.68 -10.59
C THR A 27 -10.00 -9.33 -10.41
N GLN A 28 -9.43 -8.55 -11.34
CA GLN A 28 -8.02 -8.15 -11.26
C GLN A 28 -7.74 -7.12 -10.15
N ALA A 29 -8.77 -6.42 -9.71
CA ALA A 29 -8.71 -5.45 -8.62
C ALA A 29 -9.25 -6.01 -7.29
N GLY A 30 -9.60 -7.28 -7.24
CA GLY A 30 -10.13 -7.93 -6.05
C GLY A 30 -9.02 -8.44 -5.14
N PHE A 31 -8.72 -7.73 -4.08
CA PHE A 31 -7.71 -8.12 -3.10
C PHE A 31 -8.37 -8.55 -1.80
N GLN A 32 -7.82 -9.59 -1.19
CA GLN A 32 -8.29 -10.10 0.10
C GLN A 32 -7.69 -9.34 1.27
N GLU A 33 -6.46 -8.88 1.13
CA GLU A 33 -5.73 -8.27 2.24
C GLU A 33 -4.86 -7.13 1.74
N CYS A 34 -4.82 -6.06 2.54
CA CYS A 34 -3.92 -4.93 2.35
C CYS A 34 -3.21 -4.69 3.67
N SER A 35 -1.89 -4.64 3.64
CA SER A 35 -1.10 -4.37 4.84
C SER A 35 -1.16 -2.89 5.24
N ASN A 36 -0.48 -2.54 6.30
CA ASN A 36 -0.46 -1.18 6.83
C ASN A 36 0.04 -0.17 5.79
N ILE A 37 -0.69 0.91 5.66
CA ILE A 37 -0.34 2.06 4.82
C ILE A 37 0.13 3.16 5.76
N GLY A 38 1.31 3.70 5.55
CA GLY A 38 1.79 4.73 6.44
C GLY A 38 3.07 5.41 5.98
N MET A 39 3.41 6.44 6.72
CA MET A 39 4.68 7.14 6.57
C MET A 39 5.25 7.47 7.94
N GLU A 40 6.54 7.64 7.98
CA GLU A 40 7.23 8.04 9.20
C GLU A 40 8.25 9.13 8.90
N VAL A 41 8.59 9.88 9.91
CA VAL A 41 9.62 10.93 9.82
C VAL A 41 10.78 10.53 10.70
N THR A 42 12.00 10.54 10.15
CA THR A 42 13.20 10.28 10.91
C THR A 42 13.53 11.49 11.77
N VAL A 43 14.06 11.24 12.97
CA VAL A 43 14.43 12.29 13.91
C VAL A 43 15.91 12.17 14.22
N ALA A 44 16.64 13.27 14.02
CA ALA A 44 18.02 13.38 14.45
C ALA A 44 18.08 13.98 15.86
N GLU A 45 18.97 13.48 16.67
CA GLU A 45 19.19 13.99 18.03
C GLU A 45 20.48 14.79 18.07
N TYR A 46 20.42 15.95 18.70
CA TYR A 46 21.56 16.86 18.81
C TYR A 46 21.61 17.49 20.19
N ARG A 47 22.80 17.60 20.74
CA ARG A 47 23.04 18.26 22.01
C ARG A 47 24.43 18.92 22.02
N ASN A 48 24.50 20.16 22.49
CA ASN A 48 25.76 20.81 22.72
C ASN A 48 26.35 20.30 24.05
N GLY A 49 27.66 20.05 24.09
CA GLY A 49 28.32 19.53 25.27
C GLY A 49 28.32 20.48 26.47
N ASN A 50 28.11 21.78 26.24
CA ASN A 50 28.04 22.79 27.26
C ASN A 50 26.64 23.07 27.81
N GLU A 51 25.62 22.33 27.35
CA GLU A 51 24.27 22.50 27.87
C GLU A 51 24.16 21.92 29.29
N VAL A 52 23.46 22.65 30.16
CA VAL A 52 23.30 22.24 31.56
C VAL A 52 22.36 21.04 31.67
N GLU A 53 21.32 20.99 30.82
CA GLU A 53 20.41 19.86 30.78
C GLU A 53 20.99 18.70 29.95
N ASN A 54 20.74 17.48 30.41
CA ASN A 54 21.22 16.28 29.75
C ASN A 54 20.25 15.75 28.68
N SER A 55 19.27 16.53 28.30
CA SER A 55 18.32 16.18 27.26
C SER A 55 18.83 16.58 25.87
N VAL A 56 18.43 15.83 24.85
CA VAL A 56 18.80 16.09 23.48
C VAL A 56 17.71 16.88 22.77
N ARG A 57 18.11 17.66 21.77
CA ARG A 57 17.18 18.32 20.86
C ARG A 57 16.85 17.34 19.73
N LYS A 58 15.60 17.35 19.32
CA LYS A 58 15.13 16.49 18.24
C LYS A 58 14.88 17.32 16.99
N ILE A 59 15.56 16.96 15.91
CA ILE A 59 15.47 17.64 14.62
C ILE A 59 14.78 16.71 13.65
N THR A 60 13.67 17.18 13.08
CA THR A 60 12.89 16.42 12.11
C THR A 60 13.69 16.30 10.81
N GLY A 61 13.86 15.07 10.34
CA GLY A 61 14.59 14.77 9.13
C GLY A 61 13.69 14.35 7.96
N LEU A 62 14.18 13.43 7.16
CA LEU A 62 13.46 12.94 5.98
C LEU A 62 12.30 12.05 6.37
N ASN A 63 11.24 12.09 5.56
CA ASN A 63 10.12 11.18 5.71
C ASN A 63 10.33 9.93 4.85
N LYS A 64 9.77 8.82 5.31
CA LYS A 64 9.79 7.54 4.61
C LYS A 64 8.39 6.96 4.58
N SER A 65 8.05 6.32 3.47
CA SER A 65 6.80 5.59 3.33
C SER A 65 7.04 4.11 3.64
N THR A 66 6.07 3.47 4.29
CA THR A 66 6.12 2.02 4.53
C THR A 66 5.63 1.28 3.31
N ASP A 67 6.30 0.16 2.98
CA ASP A 67 5.86 -0.68 1.86
C ASP A 67 4.50 -1.29 2.17
N VAL A 68 3.67 -1.40 1.13
CA VAL A 68 2.32 -1.97 1.23
C VAL A 68 2.31 -3.32 0.52
N THR A 69 1.83 -4.34 1.21
CA THR A 69 1.65 -5.67 0.67
C THR A 69 0.17 -5.94 0.42
N LEU A 70 -0.16 -6.34 -0.80
CA LEU A 70 -1.52 -6.69 -1.20
C LEU A 70 -1.56 -8.18 -1.54
N LYS A 71 -2.59 -8.88 -1.09
CA LYS A 71 -2.79 -10.30 -1.35
C LYS A 71 -4.10 -10.53 -2.06
N ARG A 72 -4.08 -11.42 -3.05
CA ARG A 72 -5.29 -11.86 -3.76
C ARG A 72 -5.20 -13.32 -4.13
N GLY A 73 -6.35 -13.92 -4.45
CA GLY A 73 -6.37 -15.26 -5.02
C GLY A 73 -5.79 -15.28 -6.43
N VAL A 74 -5.15 -16.38 -6.80
CA VAL A 74 -4.62 -16.56 -8.16
C VAL A 74 -5.77 -16.77 -9.13
N ILE A 75 -5.89 -15.84 -10.10
CA ILE A 75 -6.97 -15.86 -11.10
C ILE A 75 -6.46 -16.05 -12.52
N GLY A 76 -5.18 -16.36 -12.69
CA GLY A 76 -4.59 -16.54 -14.00
C GLY A 76 -4.29 -15.25 -14.75
N SER A 77 -4.35 -14.10 -14.08
CA SER A 77 -4.00 -12.80 -14.67
C SER A 77 -2.51 -12.52 -14.55
N LEU A 78 -1.93 -12.03 -15.63
CA LEU A 78 -0.52 -11.69 -15.69
C LEU A 78 -0.25 -10.20 -15.46
N ASN A 79 -1.25 -9.43 -15.02
CA ASN A 79 -1.11 -7.98 -14.87
C ASN A 79 0.01 -7.58 -13.91
N LEU A 80 0.12 -8.26 -12.78
CA LEU A 80 1.17 -7.98 -11.79
C LEU A 80 2.54 -8.41 -12.29
N TYR A 81 2.60 -9.58 -12.92
CA TYR A 81 3.84 -10.07 -13.53
C TYR A 81 4.34 -9.12 -14.63
N SER A 82 3.44 -8.65 -15.48
CA SER A 82 3.78 -7.73 -16.56
C SER A 82 4.33 -6.42 -16.03
N TRP A 83 3.74 -5.90 -14.96
CA TRP A 83 4.22 -4.67 -14.31
C TRP A 83 5.62 -4.88 -13.72
N LEU A 84 5.83 -5.97 -13.00
CA LEU A 84 7.15 -6.29 -12.45
C LEU A 84 8.18 -6.51 -13.55
N ASN A 85 7.79 -7.15 -14.65
CA ASN A 85 8.66 -7.39 -15.79
C ASN A 85 9.08 -6.10 -16.47
N ASP A 86 8.21 -5.11 -16.57
CA ASP A 86 8.55 -3.79 -17.08
C ASP A 86 9.62 -3.12 -16.22
N ILE A 87 9.48 -3.20 -14.90
CA ILE A 87 10.47 -2.65 -13.97
C ILE A 87 11.78 -3.42 -14.06
N ARG A 88 11.74 -4.74 -14.13
CA ARG A 88 12.90 -5.61 -14.28
C ARG A 88 13.66 -5.36 -15.58
N SER A 89 12.94 -4.96 -16.62
CA SER A 89 13.55 -4.63 -17.92
C SER A 89 14.18 -3.25 -17.98
N GLY A 90 14.21 -2.52 -16.88
CA GLY A 90 14.86 -1.23 -16.77
C GLY A 90 14.01 -0.01 -17.10
N LYS A 91 12.69 -0.17 -17.25
CA LYS A 91 11.79 0.97 -17.46
C LYS A 91 11.72 1.80 -16.20
N GLN A 92 12.24 3.02 -16.22
CA GLN A 92 12.23 3.91 -15.07
C GLN A 92 10.89 4.61 -14.85
N ASP A 93 10.05 4.65 -15.87
CA ASP A 93 8.72 5.26 -15.84
C ASP A 93 7.60 4.26 -15.54
N ALA A 94 7.93 3.04 -15.12
CA ALA A 94 6.96 2.00 -14.79
C ALA A 94 6.38 2.17 -13.38
N TYR A 95 6.08 3.40 -12.99
CA TYR A 95 5.39 3.69 -11.72
C TYR A 95 3.97 4.16 -11.98
N ARG A 96 3.10 3.94 -11.02
CA ARG A 96 1.68 4.24 -11.12
C ARG A 96 1.20 4.89 -9.83
N THR A 97 0.07 5.59 -9.91
CA THR A 97 -0.65 6.02 -8.71
C THR A 97 -1.61 4.90 -8.32
N VAL A 98 -1.36 4.28 -7.18
CA VAL A 98 -2.24 3.24 -6.63
C VAL A 98 -3.15 3.90 -5.61
N THR A 99 -4.45 3.64 -5.72
CA THR A 99 -5.46 4.22 -4.84
C THR A 99 -6.17 3.11 -4.09
N ILE A 100 -6.28 3.27 -2.77
CA ILE A 100 -6.98 2.34 -1.89
C ILE A 100 -8.12 3.09 -1.22
N HIS A 101 -9.33 2.54 -1.35
CA HIS A 101 -10.55 3.15 -0.81
C HIS A 101 -11.11 2.27 0.30
N LEU A 102 -11.45 2.87 1.42
CA LEU A 102 -12.25 2.22 2.45
C LEU A 102 -13.71 2.60 2.25
N GLN A 103 -14.60 1.62 2.23
CA GLN A 103 -16.03 1.83 2.10
C GLN A 103 -16.74 1.72 3.44
N ASN A 104 -17.94 2.25 3.50
CA ASN A 104 -18.83 2.03 4.64
C ASN A 104 -19.36 0.59 4.64
N GLU A 105 -20.08 0.22 5.68
CA GLU A 105 -20.60 -1.15 5.86
C GLU A 105 -21.57 -1.57 4.78
N ASP A 106 -22.28 -0.62 4.17
CA ASP A 106 -23.29 -0.87 3.14
C ASP A 106 -22.74 -0.90 1.72
N HIS A 107 -21.45 -0.65 1.52
CA HIS A 107 -20.82 -0.48 0.22
C HIS A 107 -21.40 0.68 -0.62
N THR A 108 -22.02 1.65 0.03
CA THR A 108 -22.69 2.75 -0.69
C THR A 108 -21.80 3.96 -0.92
N ALA A 109 -20.76 4.13 -0.11
CA ALA A 109 -19.89 5.29 -0.20
C ALA A 109 -18.45 4.98 0.21
N VAL A 110 -17.51 5.64 -0.44
CA VAL A 110 -16.10 5.65 -0.03
C VAL A 110 -15.94 6.66 1.09
N VAL A 111 -15.40 6.22 2.23
CA VAL A 111 -15.28 7.05 3.42
C VAL A 111 -13.88 7.56 3.67
N GLN A 112 -12.88 6.90 3.11
CA GLN A 112 -11.49 7.35 3.19
C GLN A 112 -10.69 6.78 2.03
N THR A 113 -9.75 7.56 1.53
CA THR A 113 -8.93 7.20 0.38
C THR A 113 -7.47 7.44 0.70
N TRP A 114 -6.62 6.48 0.33
CA TRP A 114 -5.17 6.60 0.38
C TRP A 114 -4.64 6.53 -1.04
N LYS A 115 -3.86 7.54 -1.43
CA LYS A 115 -3.20 7.58 -2.73
C LYS A 115 -1.71 7.37 -2.54
N LEU A 116 -1.20 6.33 -3.19
CA LEU A 116 0.22 5.99 -3.18
C LEU A 116 0.83 6.54 -4.47
N LEU A 117 1.51 7.68 -4.35
CA LEU A 117 2.06 8.36 -5.52
C LEU A 117 3.40 7.74 -5.91
N ARG A 118 3.59 7.58 -7.21
CA ARG A 118 4.78 6.98 -7.79
C ARG A 118 5.09 5.62 -7.18
N ALA A 119 4.05 4.80 -7.08
CA ALA A 119 4.15 3.43 -6.59
C ALA A 119 4.70 2.52 -7.69
N ARG A 120 5.58 1.63 -7.28
CA ARG A 120 6.10 0.58 -8.13
C ARG A 120 6.07 -0.75 -7.40
N ILE A 121 5.87 -1.81 -8.17
CA ILE A 121 5.91 -3.14 -7.61
C ILE A 121 7.37 -3.55 -7.44
N ILE A 122 7.74 -3.95 -6.23
CA ILE A 122 9.11 -4.36 -5.92
C ILE A 122 9.21 -5.86 -5.64
N LYS A 123 8.09 -6.53 -5.43
CA LYS A 123 8.07 -7.95 -5.10
C LYS A 123 6.74 -8.55 -5.55
N HIS A 124 6.81 -9.71 -6.17
CA HIS A 124 5.64 -10.51 -6.51
C HIS A 124 5.93 -11.96 -6.16
N VAL A 125 5.10 -12.55 -5.32
CA VAL A 125 5.28 -13.91 -4.82
C VAL A 125 3.97 -14.67 -5.03
N SER A 126 4.05 -15.83 -5.67
CA SER A 126 2.95 -16.77 -5.69
C SER A 126 3.06 -17.64 -4.43
N GLY A 127 1.95 -17.77 -3.71
CA GLY A 127 1.93 -18.41 -2.41
C GLY A 127 2.24 -19.90 -2.45
N PRO A 128 2.24 -20.57 -1.29
CA PRO A 128 2.63 -21.97 -1.25
C PRO A 128 1.65 -22.85 -2.02
N MET A 129 2.19 -23.84 -2.70
CA MET A 129 1.42 -24.87 -3.38
C MET A 129 1.55 -26.16 -2.58
N ASN A 130 0.42 -26.79 -2.26
CA ASN A 130 0.39 -28.03 -1.49
C ASN A 130 -0.70 -28.94 -2.05
N ALA A 131 -0.28 -30.10 -2.57
CA ALA A 131 -1.19 -31.05 -3.20
C ALA A 131 -2.24 -31.61 -2.24
N LYS A 132 -1.98 -31.58 -0.94
CA LYS A 132 -2.92 -32.01 0.11
C LYS A 132 -3.66 -30.84 0.76
N GLY A 133 -3.36 -29.61 0.35
CA GLY A 133 -3.97 -28.42 0.91
C GLY A 133 -5.37 -28.17 0.38
N THR A 134 -6.21 -27.59 1.22
CA THR A 134 -7.58 -27.18 0.87
C THR A 134 -7.71 -25.68 0.72
N ASP A 135 -6.65 -24.94 0.95
CA ASP A 135 -6.64 -23.48 0.86
C ASP A 135 -6.62 -22.99 -0.58
N VAL A 136 -7.12 -21.78 -0.77
CA VAL A 136 -7.08 -21.09 -2.05
C VAL A 136 -5.64 -20.73 -2.40
N ALA A 137 -5.25 -20.92 -3.67
CA ALA A 137 -3.96 -20.46 -4.15
C ALA A 137 -3.92 -18.94 -4.12
N MET A 138 -2.89 -18.39 -3.48
CA MET A 138 -2.76 -16.95 -3.26
C MET A 138 -1.52 -16.40 -3.94
N GLU A 139 -1.58 -15.14 -4.30
CA GLU A 139 -0.41 -14.38 -4.73
C GLU A 139 -0.36 -13.07 -3.96
N GLU A 140 0.83 -12.55 -3.77
CA GLU A 140 1.02 -11.27 -3.09
C GLU A 140 1.97 -10.39 -3.87
N LEU A 141 1.78 -9.08 -3.72
CA LEU A 141 2.68 -8.08 -4.27
C LEU A 141 3.03 -7.08 -3.19
N THR A 142 4.23 -6.54 -3.28
CA THR A 142 4.68 -5.48 -2.40
C THR A 142 4.94 -4.25 -3.24
N LEU A 143 4.37 -3.13 -2.81
CA LEU A 143 4.51 -1.83 -3.46
C LEU A 143 5.42 -0.93 -2.63
N SER A 144 6.33 -0.25 -3.32
CA SER A 144 7.09 0.86 -2.77
C SER A 144 6.61 2.14 -3.44
N TYR A 145 6.37 3.18 -2.66
CA TYR A 145 5.85 4.45 -3.17
C TYR A 145 6.61 5.60 -2.54
N GLU A 146 6.57 6.75 -3.21
CA GLU A 146 7.35 7.90 -2.76
C GLU A 146 6.57 8.84 -1.84
N ARG A 147 5.26 8.95 -2.05
CA ARG A 147 4.42 9.90 -1.29
C ARG A 147 3.06 9.29 -1.00
N LEU A 148 2.59 9.52 0.19
CA LEU A 148 1.24 9.15 0.62
C LEU A 148 0.37 10.39 0.72
N GLU A 149 -0.79 10.34 0.11
CA GLU A 149 -1.83 11.36 0.29
C GLU A 149 -3.10 10.67 0.80
N MET A 150 -3.75 11.31 1.74
CA MET A 150 -5.02 10.83 2.32
C MET A 150 -6.12 11.83 2.02
N GLU A 151 -7.29 11.31 1.65
CA GLU A 151 -8.50 12.11 1.40
C GLU A 151 -9.69 11.62 2.20
#